data_0fd631170244c73654b3f2cef84bd8ab
#
_entry.id   0fd631170244c73654b3f2cef84bd8ab
#
_cell.length_a   1.000
_cell.length_b   1.000
_cell.length_c   1.000
_cell.angle_alpha   90.00
_cell.angle_beta   90.00
_cell.angle_gamma   90.00
#
_symmetry.space_group_name_H-M   'P 1'
#
loop_
_entity.id
_entity.type
_entity.pdbx_description
1 polymer ?
#
loop_
_entity_poly.entity_id
_entity_poly.type
_entity_poly.pdbx_seq_one_letter_code
_entity_poly.pdbx_strand_id
1 'polypeptide(L)'
;LKQMEQEMAERTDYESESYAGLVERFTTEHERYMMMGGENYEAEIERTLTGLGFTREDFGRPTREFSGGWRMRIELAKILLRRPDVLLLDEPTNHLDIESIQWLEQFLAQSAKAVVLVSHDRAFVNNVTNRTLEITCGHVEDYRVKYDEYLVLRKERREQQLRAYENQQKEIADTKAFIERFRYQATKAVQVQQRIRQLEKIVPIEVDEVDNSAMHLKFPPCLRSGDYPIIAESLKKVYPSRLHRDGPGQTVFEGVDLTIKRGEKVAFVGKNGEGKSTFVKCIMGEIPYEGTLKIGHNVQIGYFAQNQAQLLDENLTIYETIDRVATGEMRLKINDLLGAFMFGGETSEKYVKVLSGGERSRLAMIKLLLEPVNLLILDEPTNHLDIPSKEVLKEAIKSFDGTAIIVSHDREFLDGLVSKVYEFGGGKVREHLGGIYDWLRNSLQLSPKEESTEIGSLVSSNDRKNVSEGLGENSYAEHKAQQKKIRKAQRAVEESEAKIAKLEARKSELDALLLKPENASDMELVTEYTNLQRELDEENDKWMIFSEQLEQLNK
;
A
#
# COMPACT_ATOMS: atom_id res chain seq x y z
N LEU A 1 40.65 8.41 -19.08
CA LEU A 1 40.58 9.40 -20.16
C LEU A 1 41.24 10.72 -19.74
N LYS A 2 40.76 11.45 -18.73
CA LYS A 2 41.34 12.76 -18.31
C LYS A 2 42.84 12.73 -18.07
N GLN A 3 43.38 11.64 -17.49
CA GLN A 3 44.84 11.51 -17.32
C GLN A 3 45.57 11.33 -18.65
N MET A 4 44.96 10.55 -19.58
CA MET A 4 45.53 10.38 -20.92
C MET A 4 45.48 11.69 -21.74
N GLU A 5 44.37 12.45 -21.62
CA GLU A 5 44.24 13.78 -22.23
C GLU A 5 45.31 14.75 -21.72
N GLN A 6 45.52 14.76 -20.39
CA GLN A 6 46.56 15.60 -19.79
C GLN A 6 47.96 15.16 -20.23
N GLU A 7 48.25 13.86 -20.25
CA GLU A 7 49.52 13.32 -20.72
C GLU A 7 49.74 13.64 -22.19
N MET A 8 48.72 13.56 -23.04
CA MET A 8 48.78 13.96 -24.45
C MET A 8 49.03 15.47 -24.61
N ALA A 9 48.45 16.32 -23.76
CA ALA A 9 48.64 17.76 -23.80
C ALA A 9 50.03 18.21 -23.31
N GLU A 10 50.66 17.48 -22.39
CA GLU A 10 51.98 17.80 -21.82
C GLU A 10 53.14 17.30 -22.69
N ARG A 11 52.89 16.32 -23.58
CA ARG A 11 53.92 15.73 -24.46
C ARG A 11 54.12 16.54 -25.73
N THR A 12 55.40 16.65 -26.16
CA THR A 12 55.82 17.36 -27.38
C THR A 12 56.40 16.42 -28.43
N ASP A 13 56.54 15.12 -28.12
CA ASP A 13 57.16 14.09 -28.96
C ASP A 13 56.11 13.37 -29.85
N TYR A 14 55.36 14.10 -30.65
CA TYR A 14 54.23 13.63 -31.45
C TYR A 14 54.57 12.54 -32.48
N GLU A 15 55.85 12.40 -32.89
CA GLU A 15 56.31 11.39 -33.86
C GLU A 15 56.80 10.10 -33.18
N SER A 16 56.78 10.01 -31.86
CA SER A 16 57.27 8.80 -31.17
C SER A 16 56.24 7.67 -31.21
N GLU A 17 56.70 6.40 -31.33
CA GLU A 17 55.85 5.21 -31.23
C GLU A 17 55.10 5.18 -29.89
N SER A 18 55.68 5.71 -28.83
CA SER A 18 55.07 5.81 -27.51
C SER A 18 53.90 6.78 -27.50
N TYR A 19 53.96 7.91 -28.22
CA TYR A 19 52.84 8.84 -28.36
C TYR A 19 51.72 8.24 -29.23
N ALA A 20 52.08 7.60 -30.35
CA ALA A 20 51.13 6.90 -31.20
C ALA A 20 50.35 5.82 -30.41
N GLY A 21 51.04 5.04 -29.59
CA GLY A 21 50.41 4.05 -28.71
C GLY A 21 49.52 4.64 -27.60
N LEU A 22 49.83 5.88 -27.14
CA LEU A 22 48.98 6.60 -26.20
C LEU A 22 47.68 7.07 -26.88
N VAL A 23 47.79 7.60 -28.12
CA VAL A 23 46.62 8.04 -28.91
C VAL A 23 45.72 6.86 -29.26
N GLU A 24 46.29 5.73 -29.67
CA GLU A 24 45.48 4.50 -29.96
C GLU A 24 44.72 4.00 -28.73
N ARG A 25 45.40 3.95 -27.57
CA ARG A 25 44.73 3.58 -26.29
C ARG A 25 43.67 4.59 -25.90
N PHE A 26 43.94 5.88 -26.05
CA PHE A 26 42.95 6.92 -25.77
C PHE A 26 41.71 6.77 -26.68
N THR A 27 41.92 6.56 -27.98
CA THR A 27 40.82 6.39 -28.93
C THR A 27 39.99 5.17 -28.57
N THR A 28 40.62 4.02 -28.30
CA THR A 28 39.91 2.77 -27.91
C THR A 28 39.10 2.94 -26.61
N GLU A 29 39.72 3.55 -25.60
CA GLU A 29 39.03 3.78 -24.32
C GLU A 29 37.99 4.89 -24.42
N HIS A 30 38.15 5.86 -25.30
CA HIS A 30 37.15 6.89 -25.58
C HIS A 30 35.93 6.30 -26.31
N GLU A 31 36.14 5.48 -27.34
CA GLU A 31 35.07 4.75 -28.02
C GLU A 31 34.30 3.86 -27.05
N ARG A 32 35.01 3.14 -26.19
CA ARG A 32 34.38 2.30 -25.15
C ARG A 32 33.59 3.15 -24.15
N TYR A 33 34.13 4.31 -23.74
CA TYR A 33 33.44 5.25 -22.86
C TYR A 33 32.16 5.79 -23.52
N MET A 34 32.22 6.13 -24.83
CA MET A 34 31.05 6.59 -25.59
C MET A 34 29.99 5.50 -25.71
N MET A 35 30.40 4.26 -26.06
CA MET A 35 29.48 3.10 -26.13
C MET A 35 28.78 2.81 -24.80
N MET A 36 29.43 3.10 -23.67
CA MET A 36 28.85 2.96 -22.35
C MET A 36 27.98 4.16 -21.93
N GLY A 37 27.75 5.15 -22.81
CA GLY A 37 26.96 6.34 -22.53
C GLY A 37 27.68 7.40 -21.70
N GLY A 38 29.00 7.45 -21.79
CA GLY A 38 29.86 8.29 -20.97
C GLY A 38 29.65 9.81 -21.09
N GLU A 39 29.15 10.30 -22.21
CA GLU A 39 28.79 11.72 -22.37
C GLU A 39 27.62 12.16 -21.49
N ASN A 40 26.70 11.24 -21.21
CA ASN A 40 25.46 11.56 -20.51
C ASN A 40 25.46 11.16 -19.02
N TYR A 41 26.61 10.65 -18.50
CA TYR A 41 26.62 10.10 -17.13
C TYR A 41 26.30 11.14 -16.06
N GLU A 42 26.76 12.40 -16.24
CA GLU A 42 26.48 13.48 -15.29
C GLU A 42 24.97 13.83 -15.28
N ALA A 43 24.37 13.92 -16.47
CA ALA A 43 22.92 14.15 -16.60
C ALA A 43 22.09 12.99 -16.02
N GLU A 44 22.55 11.73 -16.18
CA GLU A 44 21.90 10.58 -15.57
C GLU A 44 22.03 10.59 -14.04
N ILE A 45 23.19 10.94 -13.51
CA ILE A 45 23.39 11.11 -12.06
C ILE A 45 22.46 12.20 -11.53
N GLU A 46 22.45 13.38 -12.18
CA GLU A 46 21.59 14.50 -11.79
C GLU A 46 20.11 14.10 -11.82
N ARG A 47 19.66 13.46 -12.90
CA ARG A 47 18.29 12.98 -13.05
C ARG A 47 17.91 11.98 -11.97
N THR A 48 18.80 11.03 -11.67
CA THR A 48 18.54 9.99 -10.67
C THR A 48 18.51 10.57 -9.26
N LEU A 49 19.45 11.44 -8.92
CA LEU A 49 19.49 12.10 -7.62
C LEU A 49 18.28 13.03 -7.42
N THR A 50 17.96 13.83 -8.44
CA THR A 50 16.77 14.72 -8.38
C THR A 50 15.47 13.92 -8.23
N GLY A 51 15.34 12.81 -8.95
CA GLY A 51 14.20 11.90 -8.83
C GLY A 51 14.07 11.28 -7.44
N LEU A 52 15.17 11.06 -6.74
CA LEU A 52 15.19 10.60 -5.35
C LEU A 52 15.09 11.75 -4.32
N GLY A 53 14.81 12.99 -4.78
CA GLY A 53 14.49 14.14 -3.93
C GLY A 53 15.69 15.01 -3.55
N PHE A 54 16.89 14.79 -4.10
CA PHE A 54 18.05 15.66 -3.89
C PHE A 54 17.93 16.95 -4.71
N THR A 55 18.39 18.05 -4.14
CA THR A 55 18.54 19.33 -4.84
C THR A 55 19.96 19.48 -5.41
N ARG A 56 20.15 20.37 -6.39
CA ARG A 56 21.49 20.65 -6.95
C ARG A 56 22.50 21.12 -5.88
N GLU A 57 22.00 21.78 -4.84
CA GLU A 57 22.85 22.23 -3.72
C GLU A 57 23.42 21.06 -2.92
N ASP A 58 22.71 19.93 -2.89
CA ASP A 58 23.13 18.73 -2.18
C ASP A 58 24.27 17.96 -2.86
N PHE A 59 24.47 18.13 -4.18
CA PHE A 59 25.42 17.34 -4.96
C PHE A 59 26.86 17.53 -4.53
N GLY A 60 27.20 18.72 -4.05
CA GLY A 60 28.55 19.03 -3.54
C GLY A 60 28.81 18.72 -2.07
N ARG A 61 27.77 18.28 -1.34
CA ARG A 61 27.86 18.04 0.12
C ARG A 61 28.46 16.67 0.44
N PRO A 62 29.36 16.59 1.45
CA PRO A 62 29.88 15.31 1.93
C PRO A 62 28.76 14.38 2.43
N THR A 63 28.83 13.09 2.05
CA THR A 63 27.80 12.09 2.42
C THR A 63 27.62 11.92 3.93
N ARG A 64 28.63 12.22 4.74
CA ARG A 64 28.58 12.16 6.22
C ARG A 64 27.61 13.18 6.84
N GLU A 65 27.25 14.24 6.11
CA GLU A 65 26.35 15.29 6.58
C GLU A 65 24.86 14.91 6.43
N PHE A 66 24.60 13.88 5.64
CA PHE A 66 23.25 13.39 5.40
C PHE A 66 22.77 12.44 6.51
N SER A 67 21.46 12.46 6.78
CA SER A 67 20.82 11.51 7.69
C SER A 67 20.85 10.07 7.13
N GLY A 68 20.52 9.08 7.98
CA GLY A 68 20.47 7.67 7.57
C GLY A 68 19.59 7.43 6.35
N GLY A 69 18.38 8.00 6.32
CA GLY A 69 17.47 7.87 5.19
C GLY A 69 18.01 8.49 3.89
N TRP A 70 18.64 9.66 3.97
CA TRP A 70 19.27 10.27 2.80
C TRP A 70 20.47 9.47 2.29
N ARG A 71 21.29 8.89 3.18
CA ARG A 71 22.37 7.99 2.77
C ARG A 71 21.86 6.73 2.09
N MET A 72 20.72 6.18 2.54
CA MET A 72 20.08 5.04 1.89
C MET A 72 19.62 5.39 0.47
N ARG A 73 19.07 6.60 0.24
CA ARG A 73 18.73 7.09 -1.10
C ARG A 73 19.97 7.22 -2.01
N ILE A 74 21.13 7.65 -1.48
CA ILE A 74 22.40 7.68 -2.24
C ILE A 74 22.80 6.25 -2.65
N GLU A 75 22.72 5.28 -1.76
CA GLU A 75 23.04 3.88 -2.11
C GLU A 75 22.05 3.32 -3.14
N LEU A 76 20.77 3.64 -3.03
CA LEU A 76 19.77 3.29 -4.05
C LEU A 76 20.13 3.92 -5.41
N ALA A 77 20.46 5.22 -5.45
CA ALA A 77 20.91 5.87 -6.68
C ALA A 77 22.11 5.16 -7.32
N LYS A 78 23.11 4.76 -6.52
CA LYS A 78 24.28 4.03 -6.99
C LYS A 78 23.93 2.68 -7.62
N ILE A 79 22.97 1.97 -7.04
CA ILE A 79 22.50 0.68 -7.57
C ILE A 79 21.75 0.90 -8.90
N LEU A 80 20.85 1.88 -8.97
CA LEU A 80 20.08 2.19 -10.17
C LEU A 80 20.98 2.63 -11.34
N LEU A 81 21.98 3.47 -11.07
CA LEU A 81 22.95 3.95 -12.08
C LEU A 81 23.85 2.84 -12.64
N ARG A 82 24.08 1.75 -11.89
CA ARG A 82 24.83 0.59 -12.39
C ARG A 82 24.09 -0.22 -13.45
N ARG A 83 22.79 -0.03 -13.60
CA ARG A 83 21.92 -0.74 -14.56
C ARG A 83 22.16 -2.26 -14.59
N PRO A 84 22.07 -2.97 -13.46
CA PRO A 84 22.26 -4.41 -13.41
C PRO A 84 21.21 -5.13 -14.25
N ASP A 85 21.51 -6.36 -14.70
CA ASP A 85 20.55 -7.20 -15.42
C ASP A 85 19.40 -7.66 -14.51
N VAL A 86 19.69 -7.89 -13.21
CA VAL A 86 18.70 -8.24 -12.19
C VAL A 86 18.87 -7.31 -11.01
N LEU A 87 17.81 -6.66 -10.62
CA LEU A 87 17.73 -5.74 -9.48
C LEU A 87 16.95 -6.39 -8.35
N LEU A 88 17.57 -6.53 -7.19
CA LEU A 88 16.95 -7.05 -5.97
C LEU A 88 16.71 -5.88 -5.01
N LEU A 89 15.45 -5.62 -4.70
CA LEU A 89 15.04 -4.51 -3.83
C LEU A 89 14.23 -5.05 -2.65
N ASP A 90 14.69 -4.71 -1.44
CA ASP A 90 14.00 -5.02 -0.19
C ASP A 90 13.55 -3.70 0.46
N GLU A 91 12.23 -3.50 0.56
CA GLU A 91 11.58 -2.31 1.10
C GLU A 91 12.16 -0.97 0.57
N PRO A 92 12.27 -0.77 -0.76
CA PRO A 92 12.90 0.44 -1.32
C PRO A 92 12.11 1.72 -1.09
N THR A 93 10.82 1.62 -0.79
CA THR A 93 9.93 2.77 -0.52
C THR A 93 10.13 3.36 0.87
N ASN A 94 10.77 2.63 1.79
CA ASN A 94 11.05 3.13 3.13
C ASN A 94 11.91 4.40 3.06
N HIS A 95 11.49 5.43 3.76
CA HIS A 95 12.14 6.76 3.82
C HIS A 95 12.08 7.58 2.52
N LEU A 96 11.36 7.14 1.48
CA LEU A 96 11.06 7.96 0.31
C LEU A 96 9.78 8.78 0.54
N ASP A 97 9.75 9.98 -0.02
CA ASP A 97 8.50 10.75 -0.10
C ASP A 97 7.68 10.34 -1.33
N ILE A 98 6.42 10.77 -1.38
CA ILE A 98 5.47 10.36 -2.42
C ILE A 98 5.99 10.65 -3.84
N GLU A 99 6.64 11.81 -4.05
CA GLU A 99 7.20 12.18 -5.36
C GLU A 99 8.34 11.24 -5.76
N SER A 100 9.26 10.94 -4.83
CA SER A 100 10.36 10.02 -5.05
C SER A 100 9.88 8.57 -5.30
N ILE A 101 8.81 8.13 -4.62
CA ILE A 101 8.19 6.83 -4.88
C ILE A 101 7.63 6.77 -6.30
N GLN A 102 6.89 7.79 -6.73
CA GLN A 102 6.35 7.85 -8.10
C GLN A 102 7.43 7.86 -9.17
N TRP A 103 8.51 8.61 -8.92
CA TRP A 103 9.65 8.61 -9.82
C TRP A 103 10.31 7.23 -9.91
N LEU A 104 10.49 6.55 -8.76
CA LEU A 104 11.07 5.21 -8.71
C LEU A 104 10.18 4.19 -9.43
N GLU A 105 8.85 4.25 -9.26
CA GLU A 105 7.88 3.44 -10.01
C GLU A 105 8.10 3.56 -11.52
N GLN A 106 8.15 4.80 -12.02
CA GLN A 106 8.36 5.07 -13.44
C GLN A 106 9.73 4.59 -13.93
N PHE A 107 10.77 4.82 -13.14
CA PHE A 107 12.13 4.40 -13.47
C PHE A 107 12.22 2.86 -13.58
N LEU A 108 11.69 2.13 -12.62
CA LEU A 108 11.71 0.66 -12.62
C LEU A 108 10.87 0.07 -13.77
N ALA A 109 9.71 0.65 -14.04
CA ALA A 109 8.85 0.20 -15.14
C ALA A 109 9.48 0.40 -16.53
N GLN A 110 10.31 1.45 -16.70
CA GLN A 110 10.88 1.82 -18.01
C GLN A 110 12.31 1.32 -18.23
N SER A 111 13.14 1.30 -17.17
CA SER A 111 14.59 1.15 -17.29
C SER A 111 15.15 -0.15 -16.76
N ALA A 112 14.43 -0.86 -15.88
CA ALA A 112 14.90 -2.10 -15.30
C ALA A 112 14.62 -3.30 -16.22
N LYS A 113 15.61 -4.21 -16.38
CA LYS A 113 15.47 -5.42 -17.20
C LYS A 113 14.68 -6.49 -16.44
N ALA A 114 15.09 -6.79 -15.21
CA ALA A 114 14.40 -7.68 -14.30
C ALA A 114 14.48 -7.13 -12.87
N VAL A 115 13.35 -7.15 -12.16
CA VAL A 115 13.26 -6.67 -10.77
C VAL A 115 12.65 -7.76 -9.91
N VAL A 116 13.30 -8.05 -8.79
CA VAL A 116 12.72 -8.82 -7.68
C VAL A 116 12.50 -7.85 -6.53
N LEU A 117 11.25 -7.66 -6.15
CA LEU A 117 10.81 -6.66 -5.21
C LEU A 117 10.16 -7.31 -4.00
N VAL A 118 10.60 -6.92 -2.80
CA VAL A 118 9.90 -7.16 -1.53
C VAL A 118 9.43 -5.79 -1.04
N SER A 119 8.15 -5.61 -0.87
CA SER A 119 7.59 -4.34 -0.34
C SER A 119 6.22 -4.53 0.29
N HIS A 120 5.93 -3.71 1.28
CA HIS A 120 4.63 -3.57 1.93
C HIS A 120 3.82 -2.38 1.38
N ASP A 121 4.29 -1.70 0.35
CA ASP A 121 3.53 -0.68 -0.39
C ASP A 121 2.79 -1.35 -1.55
N ARG A 122 1.49 -1.60 -1.37
CA ARG A 122 0.64 -2.29 -2.34
C ARG A 122 0.55 -1.54 -3.68
N ALA A 123 0.40 -0.21 -3.65
CA ALA A 123 0.34 0.60 -4.85
C ALA A 123 1.64 0.49 -5.66
N PHE A 124 2.79 0.57 -4.98
CA PHE A 124 4.11 0.43 -5.58
C PHE A 124 4.30 -0.97 -6.20
N VAL A 125 4.00 -2.04 -5.46
CA VAL A 125 4.08 -3.42 -5.97
C VAL A 125 3.20 -3.59 -7.20
N ASN A 126 1.94 -3.13 -7.15
CA ASN A 126 0.98 -3.30 -8.23
C ASN A 126 1.36 -2.53 -9.52
N ASN A 127 2.04 -1.37 -9.37
CA ASN A 127 2.48 -0.55 -10.48
C ASN A 127 3.78 -1.06 -11.15
N VAL A 128 4.68 -1.66 -10.36
CA VAL A 128 6.00 -2.08 -10.85
C VAL A 128 6.02 -3.54 -11.31
N THR A 129 5.27 -4.43 -10.64
CA THR A 129 5.36 -5.88 -10.87
C THR A 129 4.22 -6.41 -11.74
N ASN A 130 4.51 -7.50 -12.45
CA ASN A 130 3.54 -8.25 -13.27
C ASN A 130 3.46 -9.73 -12.89
N ARG A 131 4.17 -10.12 -11.82
CA ARG A 131 4.26 -11.49 -11.31
C ARG A 131 4.43 -11.45 -9.81
N THR A 132 3.71 -12.29 -9.08
CA THR A 132 3.74 -12.36 -7.63
C THR A 132 4.19 -13.75 -7.20
N LEU A 133 5.21 -13.81 -6.34
CA LEU A 133 5.67 -15.06 -5.71
C LEU A 133 5.22 -15.06 -4.26
N GLU A 134 4.37 -16.00 -3.89
CA GLU A 134 3.93 -16.21 -2.51
C GLU A 134 4.81 -17.27 -1.84
N ILE A 135 5.37 -16.95 -0.68
CA ILE A 135 6.14 -17.88 0.14
C ILE A 135 5.34 -18.16 1.40
N THR A 136 4.78 -19.36 1.50
CA THR A 136 3.96 -19.76 2.64
C THR A 136 4.19 -21.24 2.99
N CYS A 137 4.18 -21.60 4.27
CA CYS A 137 4.38 -22.98 4.76
C CYS A 137 5.60 -23.71 4.13
N GLY A 138 6.67 -22.99 3.80
CA GLY A 138 7.88 -23.56 3.18
C GLY A 138 7.75 -23.86 1.69
N HIS A 139 6.64 -23.48 1.04
CA HIS A 139 6.41 -23.62 -0.39
C HIS A 139 6.42 -22.24 -1.08
N VAL A 140 6.79 -22.25 -2.37
CA VAL A 140 6.77 -21.05 -3.21
C VAL A 140 5.70 -21.27 -4.28
N GLU A 141 4.72 -20.36 -4.31
CA GLU A 141 3.68 -20.35 -5.32
C GLU A 141 3.88 -19.19 -6.29
N ASP A 142 3.72 -19.46 -7.57
CA ASP A 142 4.00 -18.53 -8.65
C ASP A 142 2.72 -18.09 -9.35
N TYR A 143 2.35 -16.83 -9.18
CA TYR A 143 1.20 -16.21 -9.83
C TYR A 143 1.70 -15.21 -10.88
N ARG A 144 1.39 -15.49 -12.16
CA ARG A 144 1.78 -14.61 -13.29
C ARG A 144 0.76 -13.50 -13.49
N VAL A 145 0.45 -12.82 -12.42
CA VAL A 145 -0.53 -11.72 -12.35
C VAL A 145 -0.03 -10.63 -11.41
N LYS A 146 -0.62 -9.45 -11.51
CA LYS A 146 -0.37 -8.34 -10.61
C LYS A 146 -0.88 -8.65 -9.20
N TYR A 147 -0.41 -7.87 -8.22
CA TYR A 147 -0.70 -8.10 -6.82
C TYR A 147 -2.21 -8.09 -6.49
N ASP A 148 -3.00 -7.17 -7.07
CA ASP A 148 -4.44 -7.11 -6.82
C ASP A 148 -5.18 -8.35 -7.34
N GLU A 149 -4.82 -8.83 -8.52
CA GLU A 149 -5.37 -10.07 -9.09
C GLU A 149 -4.94 -11.30 -8.28
N TYR A 150 -3.69 -11.30 -7.80
CA TYR A 150 -3.19 -12.34 -6.91
C TYR A 150 -4.03 -12.47 -5.65
N LEU A 151 -4.43 -11.36 -5.02
CA LEU A 151 -5.26 -11.40 -3.81
C LEU A 151 -6.59 -12.12 -4.05
N VAL A 152 -7.21 -11.94 -5.22
CA VAL A 152 -8.44 -12.64 -5.61
C VAL A 152 -8.17 -14.14 -5.76
N LEU A 153 -7.15 -14.50 -6.56
CA LEU A 153 -6.78 -15.90 -6.79
C LEU A 153 -6.37 -16.62 -5.50
N ARG A 154 -5.64 -15.93 -4.62
CA ARG A 154 -5.27 -16.45 -3.30
C ARG A 154 -6.51 -16.79 -2.47
N LYS A 155 -7.50 -15.91 -2.45
CA LYS A 155 -8.76 -16.14 -1.71
C LYS A 155 -9.50 -17.37 -2.25
N GLU A 156 -9.66 -17.48 -3.56
CA GLU A 156 -10.32 -18.63 -4.21
C GLU A 156 -9.58 -19.93 -3.91
N ARG A 157 -8.26 -19.93 -4.04
CA ARG A 157 -7.42 -21.10 -3.73
C ARG A 157 -7.56 -21.52 -2.28
N ARG A 158 -7.54 -20.57 -1.35
CA ARG A 158 -7.71 -20.85 0.08
C ARG A 158 -9.09 -21.47 0.38
N GLU A 159 -10.14 -20.96 -0.23
CA GLU A 159 -11.48 -21.57 -0.09
C GLU A 159 -11.51 -23.03 -0.60
N GLN A 160 -10.80 -23.30 -1.71
CA GLN A 160 -10.66 -24.66 -2.22
C GLN A 160 -9.86 -25.54 -1.27
N GLN A 161 -8.73 -25.06 -0.71
CA GLN A 161 -7.93 -25.78 0.28
C GLN A 161 -8.74 -26.07 1.54
N LEU A 162 -9.50 -25.10 2.05
CA LEU A 162 -10.35 -25.29 3.23
C LEU A 162 -11.40 -26.35 3.01
N ARG A 163 -12.10 -26.32 1.87
CA ARG A 163 -13.08 -27.37 1.49
C ARG A 163 -12.42 -28.74 1.37
N ALA A 164 -11.23 -28.81 0.76
CA ALA A 164 -10.47 -30.05 0.64
C ALA A 164 -10.05 -30.59 2.03
N TYR A 165 -9.58 -29.71 2.92
CA TYR A 165 -9.24 -30.04 4.30
C TYR A 165 -10.46 -30.59 5.08
N GLU A 166 -11.60 -29.89 5.03
CA GLU A 166 -12.84 -30.31 5.70
C GLU A 166 -13.29 -31.69 5.20
N ASN A 167 -13.25 -31.91 3.89
CA ASN A 167 -13.58 -33.22 3.29
C ASN A 167 -12.59 -34.30 3.76
N GLN A 168 -11.29 -34.02 3.78
CA GLN A 168 -10.27 -34.95 4.27
C GLN A 168 -10.49 -35.27 5.76
N GLN A 169 -10.76 -34.26 6.59
CA GLN A 169 -11.03 -34.46 8.03
C GLN A 169 -12.28 -35.33 8.23
N LYS A 170 -13.32 -35.14 7.45
CA LYS A 170 -14.53 -35.95 7.49
C LYS A 170 -14.21 -37.40 7.10
N GLU A 171 -13.46 -37.63 6.02
CA GLU A 171 -13.05 -38.97 5.60
C GLU A 171 -12.19 -39.67 6.67
N ILE A 172 -11.26 -38.92 7.30
CA ILE A 172 -10.45 -39.42 8.41
C ILE A 172 -11.34 -39.81 9.61
N ALA A 173 -12.32 -38.95 9.97
CA ALA A 173 -13.24 -39.19 11.07
C ALA A 173 -14.11 -40.44 10.81
N ASP A 174 -14.69 -40.55 9.61
CA ASP A 174 -15.50 -41.69 9.20
C ASP A 174 -14.69 -43.01 9.20
N THR A 175 -13.45 -42.93 8.70
CA THR A 175 -12.52 -44.08 8.71
C THR A 175 -12.13 -44.50 10.14
N LYS A 176 -11.86 -43.55 11.03
CA LYS A 176 -11.60 -43.83 12.45
C LYS A 176 -12.81 -44.45 13.15
N ALA A 177 -14.02 -43.89 12.92
CA ALA A 177 -15.26 -44.42 13.46
C ALA A 177 -15.52 -45.86 12.98
N PHE A 178 -15.26 -46.14 11.66
CA PHE A 178 -15.37 -47.50 11.14
C PHE A 178 -14.39 -48.47 11.82
N ILE A 179 -13.10 -48.06 11.99
CA ILE A 179 -12.09 -48.87 12.66
C ILE A 179 -12.50 -49.17 14.10
N GLU A 180 -12.96 -48.18 14.87
CA GLU A 180 -13.39 -48.38 16.25
C GLU A 180 -14.59 -49.33 16.35
N ARG A 181 -15.61 -49.16 15.50
CA ARG A 181 -16.86 -49.96 15.51
C ARG A 181 -16.58 -51.43 15.20
N PHE A 182 -15.64 -51.73 14.29
CA PHE A 182 -15.41 -53.09 13.80
C PHE A 182 -14.09 -53.71 14.29
N ARG A 183 -13.35 -53.06 15.17
CA ARG A 183 -12.04 -53.45 15.65
C ARG A 183 -11.98 -54.88 16.25
N TYR A 184 -13.07 -55.30 16.90
CA TYR A 184 -13.15 -56.58 17.58
C TYR A 184 -13.92 -57.66 16.80
N GLN A 185 -14.35 -57.41 15.58
CA GLN A 185 -15.06 -58.36 14.76
C GLN A 185 -14.09 -59.16 13.87
N ALA A 186 -13.93 -60.46 14.15
CA ALA A 186 -13.01 -61.34 13.41
C ALA A 186 -13.30 -61.39 11.89
N THR A 187 -14.57 -61.33 11.48
CA THR A 187 -15.02 -61.36 10.09
C THR A 187 -14.61 -60.10 9.31
N LYS A 188 -14.30 -59.00 9.99
CA LYS A 188 -13.94 -57.73 9.37
C LYS A 188 -12.46 -57.33 9.60
N ALA A 189 -11.67 -58.19 10.22
CA ALA A 189 -10.27 -57.88 10.57
C ALA A 189 -9.42 -57.45 9.37
N VAL A 190 -9.58 -58.06 8.19
CA VAL A 190 -8.87 -57.70 6.97
C VAL A 190 -9.24 -56.31 6.48
N GLN A 191 -10.53 -55.98 6.52
CA GLN A 191 -11.04 -54.65 6.10
C GLN A 191 -10.56 -53.56 7.07
N VAL A 192 -10.56 -53.81 8.36
CA VAL A 192 -10.05 -52.89 9.39
C VAL A 192 -8.56 -52.63 9.19
N GLN A 193 -7.75 -53.67 8.96
CA GLN A 193 -6.32 -53.49 8.68
C GLN A 193 -6.06 -52.71 7.39
N GLN A 194 -6.87 -52.93 6.35
CA GLN A 194 -6.78 -52.15 5.12
C GLN A 194 -7.07 -50.67 5.34
N ARG A 195 -8.11 -50.37 6.13
CA ARG A 195 -8.47 -48.99 6.49
C ARG A 195 -7.43 -48.29 7.35
N ILE A 196 -6.78 -49.04 8.28
CA ILE A 196 -5.66 -48.50 9.07
C ILE A 196 -4.50 -48.11 8.14
N ARG A 197 -4.11 -49.00 7.21
CA ARG A 197 -3.04 -48.71 6.25
C ARG A 197 -3.39 -47.57 5.30
N GLN A 198 -4.66 -47.36 4.95
CA GLN A 198 -5.12 -46.22 4.20
C GLN A 198 -4.96 -44.94 5.01
N LEU A 199 -5.37 -44.96 6.28
CA LEU A 199 -5.27 -43.79 7.19
C LEU A 199 -3.81 -43.39 7.43
N GLU A 200 -2.89 -44.35 7.54
CA GLU A 200 -1.45 -44.09 7.69
C GLU A 200 -0.80 -43.45 6.45
N LYS A 201 -1.43 -43.60 5.26
CA LYS A 201 -0.94 -43.02 3.99
C LYS A 201 -1.51 -41.64 3.69
N ILE A 202 -2.49 -41.19 4.45
CA ILE A 202 -3.08 -39.87 4.24
C ILE A 202 -2.06 -38.82 4.70
N VAL A 203 -1.64 -37.98 3.75
CA VAL A 203 -0.85 -36.77 4.05
C VAL A 203 -1.85 -35.69 4.47
N PRO A 204 -1.75 -35.12 5.68
CA PRO A 204 -2.62 -34.04 6.10
C PRO A 204 -2.48 -32.84 5.16
N ILE A 205 -3.62 -32.27 4.75
CA ILE A 205 -3.62 -31.04 3.99
C ILE A 205 -3.32 -29.91 4.98
N GLU A 206 -2.23 -29.19 4.74
CA GLU A 206 -1.91 -27.98 5.49
C GLU A 206 -2.75 -26.83 4.91
N VAL A 207 -3.48 -26.17 5.80
CA VAL A 207 -4.28 -24.98 5.43
C VAL A 207 -3.50 -23.77 5.90
N ASP A 208 -3.35 -22.79 5.04
CA ASP A 208 -2.72 -21.51 5.36
C ASP A 208 -3.36 -20.86 6.59
N GLU A 209 -2.56 -20.20 7.42
CA GLU A 209 -3.02 -19.54 8.63
C GLU A 209 -4.20 -18.60 8.36
N VAL A 210 -5.09 -18.49 9.35
CA VAL A 210 -6.27 -17.64 9.26
C VAL A 210 -5.84 -16.19 9.11
N ASP A 211 -6.25 -15.57 8.03
CA ASP A 211 -6.12 -14.13 7.84
C ASP A 211 -7.05 -13.41 8.83
N ASN A 212 -6.49 -12.90 9.92
CA ASN A 212 -7.21 -12.19 10.97
C ASN A 212 -7.50 -10.72 10.60
N SER A 213 -7.39 -10.35 9.33
CA SER A 213 -7.64 -8.98 8.83
C SER A 213 -9.05 -8.43 9.11
N ALA A 214 -9.99 -9.28 9.51
CA ALA A 214 -11.36 -8.91 9.84
C ALA A 214 -11.56 -8.41 11.28
N MET A 215 -10.50 -8.15 12.04
CA MET A 215 -10.64 -7.68 13.42
C MET A 215 -11.04 -6.21 13.48
N HIS A 216 -12.20 -5.92 14.09
CA HIS A 216 -12.62 -4.56 14.38
C HIS A 216 -12.07 -4.11 15.75
N LEU A 217 -11.02 -3.29 15.72
CA LEU A 217 -10.50 -2.63 16.90
C LEU A 217 -11.45 -1.49 17.31
N LYS A 218 -11.87 -1.48 18.58
CA LYS A 218 -12.64 -0.37 19.15
C LYS A 218 -11.76 0.41 20.13
N PHE A 219 -11.66 1.72 19.89
CA PHE A 219 -10.96 2.61 20.83
C PHE A 219 -11.71 2.68 22.16
N PRO A 220 -10.99 2.80 23.29
CA PRO A 220 -11.61 3.05 24.59
C PRO A 220 -12.37 4.38 24.58
N PRO A 221 -13.50 4.47 25.30
CA PRO A 221 -14.23 5.73 25.40
C PRO A 221 -13.37 6.80 26.06
N CYS A 222 -13.34 7.98 25.47
CA CYS A 222 -12.64 9.15 25.97
C CYS A 222 -13.56 10.35 26.14
N LEU A 223 -13.17 11.32 26.97
CA LEU A 223 -13.89 12.57 27.12
C LEU A 223 -13.92 13.34 25.79
N ARG A 224 -15.06 13.98 25.50
CA ARG A 224 -15.20 14.78 24.28
C ARG A 224 -14.31 16.02 24.32
N SER A 225 -13.47 16.22 23.31
CA SER A 225 -12.66 17.43 23.15
C SER A 225 -13.49 18.65 22.77
N GLY A 226 -12.92 19.85 22.88
CA GLY A 226 -13.47 21.08 22.29
C GLY A 226 -13.64 20.98 20.78
N ASP A 227 -14.34 21.96 20.17
CA ASP A 227 -14.64 21.94 18.73
C ASP A 227 -13.41 22.13 17.84
N TYR A 228 -12.36 22.75 18.38
CA TYR A 228 -11.08 22.99 17.70
C TYR A 228 -9.94 22.42 18.55
N PRO A 229 -9.57 21.16 18.35
CA PRO A 229 -8.48 20.53 19.09
C PRO A 229 -7.12 21.21 18.88
N ILE A 230 -6.87 21.78 17.69
CA ILE A 230 -5.62 22.47 17.36
C ILE A 230 -5.93 23.73 16.57
N ILE A 231 -5.36 24.85 17.03
CA ILE A 231 -5.33 26.14 16.33
C ILE A 231 -3.90 26.65 16.33
N ALA A 232 -3.32 26.85 15.16
CA ALA A 232 -2.02 27.47 14.95
C ALA A 232 -2.24 28.80 14.20
N GLU A 233 -1.64 29.89 14.69
CA GLU A 233 -1.72 31.24 14.12
C GLU A 233 -0.31 31.80 13.97
N SER A 234 0.09 32.12 12.74
CA SER A 234 1.40 32.68 12.38
C SER A 234 2.57 31.89 12.98
N LEU A 235 2.46 30.55 12.98
CA LEU A 235 3.48 29.70 13.60
C LEU A 235 4.76 29.72 12.76
N LYS A 236 5.91 29.89 13.46
CA LYS A 236 7.24 29.91 12.85
C LYS A 236 8.22 29.06 13.64
N LYS A 237 9.04 28.31 12.91
CA LYS A 237 10.14 27.53 13.48
C LYS A 237 11.44 27.74 12.74
N VAL A 238 12.45 28.13 13.52
CA VAL A 238 13.84 28.27 13.05
C VAL A 238 14.75 27.40 13.90
N TYR A 239 15.62 26.61 13.29
CA TYR A 239 16.70 25.92 13.97
C TYR A 239 17.98 26.74 13.91
N PRO A 240 18.77 26.83 14.99
CA PRO A 240 20.05 27.50 14.94
C PRO A 240 20.99 26.82 13.95
N SER A 241 21.83 27.60 13.27
CA SER A 241 22.82 27.06 12.34
C SER A 241 23.76 26.08 13.04
N ARG A 242 23.93 24.88 12.45
CA ARG A 242 24.88 23.89 12.98
C ARG A 242 26.33 24.19 12.66
N LEU A 243 26.60 25.04 11.65
CA LEU A 243 27.93 25.31 11.11
C LEU A 243 28.60 26.58 11.70
N HIS A 244 27.77 27.58 12.06
CA HIS A 244 28.28 28.82 12.66
C HIS A 244 27.35 29.26 13.79
N ARG A 245 27.93 29.54 14.98
CA ARG A 245 27.19 29.97 16.17
C ARG A 245 26.40 31.28 15.96
N ASP A 246 26.84 32.11 15.02
CA ASP A 246 26.26 33.42 14.68
C ASP A 246 25.72 33.46 13.23
N GLY A 247 25.57 32.29 12.56
CA GLY A 247 24.98 32.20 11.22
C GLY A 247 23.47 32.28 11.21
N PRO A 248 22.85 32.67 10.08
CA PRO A 248 21.39 32.67 9.96
C PRO A 248 20.87 31.26 10.21
N GLY A 249 19.90 31.11 11.11
CA GLY A 249 19.25 29.83 11.39
C GLY A 249 18.51 29.31 10.17
N GLN A 250 18.34 27.99 10.11
CA GLN A 250 17.52 27.34 9.08
C GLN A 250 16.05 27.50 9.43
N THR A 251 15.31 28.30 8.65
CA THR A 251 13.85 28.40 8.77
C THR A 251 13.22 27.13 8.20
N VAL A 252 12.41 26.44 9.02
CA VAL A 252 11.71 25.24 8.60
C VAL A 252 10.34 25.60 8.01
N PHE A 253 9.60 26.44 8.71
CA PHE A 253 8.34 27.02 8.25
C PHE A 253 8.10 28.37 8.91
N GLU A 254 7.34 29.25 8.24
CA GLU A 254 7.04 30.59 8.69
C GLU A 254 5.63 31.01 8.28
N GLY A 255 4.89 31.63 9.25
CA GLY A 255 3.55 32.14 9.00
C GLY A 255 2.52 31.04 8.73
N VAL A 256 2.61 29.92 9.46
CA VAL A 256 1.67 28.83 9.30
C VAL A 256 0.40 29.08 10.08
N ASP A 257 -0.72 29.16 9.37
CA ASP A 257 -2.07 29.24 9.91
C ASP A 257 -2.79 27.92 9.62
N LEU A 258 -3.22 27.20 10.67
CA LEU A 258 -3.82 25.89 10.56
C LEU A 258 -4.87 25.69 11.65
N THR A 259 -6.05 25.22 11.26
CA THR A 259 -7.12 24.92 12.22
C THR A 259 -7.70 23.54 11.93
N ILE A 260 -7.67 22.66 12.93
CA ILE A 260 -8.23 21.31 12.86
C ILE A 260 -9.49 21.27 13.71
N LYS A 261 -10.60 20.80 13.10
CA LYS A 261 -11.88 20.63 13.78
C LYS A 261 -11.96 19.24 14.40
N ARG A 262 -12.75 19.12 15.45
CA ARG A 262 -13.02 17.82 16.07
C ARG A 262 -13.62 16.84 15.08
N GLY A 263 -13.13 15.60 15.13
CA GLY A 263 -13.56 14.49 14.26
C GLY A 263 -12.95 14.54 12.86
N GLU A 264 -12.19 15.58 12.51
CA GLU A 264 -11.44 15.60 11.25
C GLU A 264 -10.28 14.59 11.29
N LYS A 265 -10.10 13.88 10.18
CA LYS A 265 -8.92 13.06 9.92
C LYS A 265 -8.12 13.75 8.82
N VAL A 266 -6.93 14.23 9.16
CA VAL A 266 -6.12 15.05 8.27
C VAL A 266 -4.77 14.40 8.01
N ALA A 267 -4.28 14.54 6.77
CA ALA A 267 -2.94 14.10 6.42
C ALA A 267 -1.97 15.29 6.36
N PHE A 268 -0.74 15.08 6.84
CA PHE A 268 0.39 15.96 6.59
C PHE A 268 1.28 15.33 5.54
N VAL A 269 1.39 15.97 4.39
CA VAL A 269 2.17 15.50 3.24
C VAL A 269 3.23 16.53 2.83
N GLY A 270 4.15 16.13 1.97
CA GLY A 270 5.26 16.98 1.48
C GLY A 270 6.58 16.26 1.51
N LYS A 271 7.61 16.85 0.91
CA LYS A 271 8.95 16.27 0.83
C LYS A 271 9.56 16.01 2.20
N ASN A 272 10.53 15.12 2.25
CA ASN A 272 11.27 14.88 3.47
C ASN A 272 12.11 16.10 3.84
N GLY A 273 12.05 16.50 5.13
CA GLY A 273 12.75 17.71 5.62
C GLY A 273 11.89 18.98 5.63
N GLU A 274 10.71 19.01 5.03
CA GLU A 274 9.82 20.19 4.97
C GLU A 274 9.09 20.52 6.29
N GLY A 275 9.43 19.81 7.37
CA GLY A 275 9.00 20.21 8.73
C GLY A 275 7.75 19.53 9.26
N LYS A 276 7.22 18.46 8.62
CA LYS A 276 6.04 17.70 9.10
C LYS A 276 6.19 17.25 10.56
N SER A 277 7.20 16.43 10.84
CA SER A 277 7.48 15.96 12.21
C SER A 277 7.93 17.09 13.15
N THR A 278 8.52 18.18 12.62
CA THR A 278 8.82 19.38 13.41
C THR A 278 7.54 20.07 13.88
N PHE A 279 6.52 20.17 13.02
CA PHE A 279 5.23 20.74 13.38
C PHE A 279 4.53 19.88 14.45
N VAL A 280 4.56 18.55 14.30
CA VAL A 280 4.06 17.62 15.33
C VAL A 280 4.77 17.84 16.67
N LYS A 281 6.10 17.97 16.69
CA LYS A 281 6.87 18.27 17.91
C LYS A 281 6.52 19.63 18.52
N CYS A 282 6.14 20.63 17.72
CA CYS A 282 5.60 21.89 18.23
C CYS A 282 4.25 21.66 18.94
N ILE A 283 3.35 20.84 18.36
CA ILE A 283 2.06 20.47 19.00
C ILE A 283 2.31 19.78 20.34
N MET A 284 3.29 18.86 20.39
CA MET A 284 3.65 18.15 21.61
C MET A 284 4.36 19.02 22.65
N GLY A 285 4.75 20.25 22.29
CA GLY A 285 5.52 21.15 23.18
C GLY A 285 6.96 20.71 23.42
N GLU A 286 7.49 19.78 22.61
CA GLU A 286 8.86 19.26 22.75
C GLU A 286 9.92 20.27 22.31
N ILE A 287 9.57 21.19 21.42
CA ILE A 287 10.49 22.17 20.84
C ILE A 287 9.90 23.59 20.90
N PRO A 288 10.73 24.63 21.15
CA PRO A 288 10.26 26.02 21.16
C PRO A 288 9.92 26.48 19.72
N TYR A 289 8.93 27.36 19.63
CA TYR A 289 8.45 27.97 18.38
C TYR A 289 8.07 29.43 18.62
N GLU A 290 7.90 30.20 17.55
CA GLU A 290 7.35 31.55 17.52
C GLU A 290 5.91 31.51 16.98
N GLY A 291 5.07 32.46 17.40
CA GLY A 291 3.65 32.49 17.03
C GLY A 291 2.75 31.89 18.11
N THR A 292 1.50 31.57 17.76
CA THR A 292 0.50 31.06 18.69
C THR A 292 0.08 29.65 18.29
N LEU A 293 0.18 28.71 19.23
CA LEU A 293 -0.35 27.35 19.09
C LEU A 293 -1.22 27.06 20.30
N LYS A 294 -2.51 26.84 20.08
CA LYS A 294 -3.49 26.56 21.12
C LYS A 294 -4.00 25.14 20.99
N ILE A 295 -3.88 24.37 22.06
CA ILE A 295 -4.52 23.07 22.22
C ILE A 295 -5.89 23.30 22.86
N GLY A 296 -6.93 22.71 22.27
CA GLY A 296 -8.31 22.87 22.70
C GLY A 296 -8.57 22.30 24.08
N HIS A 297 -9.73 22.63 24.65
CA HIS A 297 -10.14 22.14 25.95
C HIS A 297 -10.39 20.63 25.94
N ASN A 298 -10.02 19.92 27.03
CA ASN A 298 -10.16 18.47 27.20
C ASN A 298 -9.48 17.62 26.10
N VAL A 299 -8.45 18.14 25.43
CA VAL A 299 -7.70 17.35 24.46
C VAL A 299 -6.74 16.41 25.18
N GLN A 300 -6.90 15.10 24.91
CA GLN A 300 -5.98 14.03 25.31
C GLN A 300 -5.29 13.50 24.08
N ILE A 301 -3.98 13.74 24.00
CA ILE A 301 -3.17 13.43 22.81
C ILE A 301 -2.57 12.05 22.97
N GLY A 302 -2.83 11.18 22.00
CA GLY A 302 -2.06 9.97 21.77
C GLY A 302 -1.08 10.22 20.62
N TYR A 303 0.21 10.11 20.90
CA TYR A 303 1.26 10.37 19.91
C TYR A 303 2.07 9.12 19.62
N PHE A 304 2.13 8.74 18.35
CA PHE A 304 3.03 7.71 17.85
C PHE A 304 4.20 8.36 17.13
N ALA A 305 5.33 8.40 17.81
CA ALA A 305 6.58 8.93 17.27
C ALA A 305 7.44 7.80 16.68
N GLN A 306 8.32 8.14 15.76
CA GLN A 306 9.30 7.23 15.15
C GLN A 306 10.15 6.46 16.20
N ASN A 307 10.35 7.02 17.41
CA ASN A 307 11.14 6.43 18.50
C ASN A 307 10.31 5.82 19.63
N GLN A 308 9.00 5.71 19.48
CA GLN A 308 8.09 5.21 20.53
C GLN A 308 8.43 3.79 20.98
N ALA A 309 8.99 2.98 20.08
CA ALA A 309 9.46 1.63 20.37
C ALA A 309 10.49 1.55 21.51
N GLN A 310 11.23 2.63 21.78
CA GLN A 310 12.25 2.69 22.84
C GLN A 310 11.66 2.94 24.24
N LEU A 311 10.38 3.34 24.32
CA LEU A 311 9.69 3.62 25.58
C LEU A 311 8.99 2.38 26.18
N LEU A 312 9.08 1.23 25.52
CA LEU A 312 8.53 -0.01 26.02
C LEU A 312 9.42 -0.60 27.13
N ASP A 313 8.79 -1.18 28.16
CA ASP A 313 9.51 -1.89 29.23
C ASP A 313 10.05 -3.22 28.69
N GLU A 314 11.37 -3.33 28.60
CA GLU A 314 12.04 -4.51 28.04
C GLU A 314 11.90 -5.79 28.91
N ASN A 315 11.49 -5.65 30.17
CA ASN A 315 11.35 -6.75 31.10
C ASN A 315 9.97 -7.41 31.08
N LEU A 316 9.03 -6.87 30.32
CA LEU A 316 7.69 -7.42 30.16
C LEU A 316 7.61 -8.31 28.92
N THR A 317 6.65 -9.23 28.96
CA THR A 317 6.23 -9.94 27.76
C THR A 317 5.34 -9.05 26.89
N ILE A 318 5.15 -9.45 25.61
CA ILE A 318 4.22 -8.77 24.70
C ILE A 318 2.82 -8.75 25.33
N TYR A 319 2.35 -9.90 25.80
CA TYR A 319 1.04 -10.03 26.43
C TYR A 319 0.89 -9.11 27.66
N GLU A 320 1.84 -9.13 28.58
CA GLU A 320 1.82 -8.28 29.79
C GLU A 320 1.84 -6.80 29.47
N THR A 321 2.56 -6.38 28.42
CA THR A 321 2.62 -4.99 27.95
C THR A 321 1.24 -4.50 27.55
N ILE A 322 0.46 -5.32 26.87
CA ILE A 322 -0.87 -4.98 26.40
C ILE A 322 -1.92 -5.15 27.52
N ASP A 323 -1.83 -6.20 28.34
CA ASP A 323 -2.78 -6.42 29.45
C ASP A 323 -2.79 -5.26 30.47
N ARG A 324 -1.64 -4.59 30.68
CA ARG A 324 -1.55 -3.43 31.56
C ARG A 324 -2.34 -2.21 31.07
N VAL A 325 -2.56 -2.10 29.76
CA VAL A 325 -3.21 -0.92 29.14
C VAL A 325 -4.64 -1.26 28.72
N ALA A 326 -4.89 -2.52 28.35
CA ALA A 326 -6.20 -2.96 27.87
C ALA A 326 -7.26 -2.85 28.98
N THR A 327 -8.40 -2.23 28.64
CA THR A 327 -9.55 -2.05 29.56
C THR A 327 -10.83 -2.61 28.93
N GLY A 328 -11.79 -2.98 29.78
CA GLY A 328 -13.13 -3.42 29.36
C GLY A 328 -13.11 -4.65 28.44
N GLU A 329 -13.90 -4.61 27.36
CA GLU A 329 -14.04 -5.71 26.40
C GLU A 329 -12.74 -6.04 25.64
N MET A 330 -11.85 -5.05 25.47
CA MET A 330 -10.59 -5.23 24.75
C MET A 330 -9.64 -6.16 25.51
N ARG A 331 -9.73 -6.21 26.84
CA ARG A 331 -8.95 -7.13 27.66
C ARG A 331 -9.25 -8.60 27.36
N LEU A 332 -10.50 -8.91 27.01
CA LEU A 332 -10.93 -10.26 26.63
C LEU A 332 -10.45 -10.68 25.23
N LYS A 333 -10.09 -9.69 24.40
CA LYS A 333 -9.69 -9.88 22.99
C LYS A 333 -8.20 -9.62 22.74
N ILE A 334 -7.36 -9.60 23.80
CA ILE A 334 -5.92 -9.33 23.68
C ILE A 334 -5.26 -10.30 22.68
N ASN A 335 -5.58 -11.60 22.76
CA ASN A 335 -4.97 -12.61 21.88
C ASN A 335 -5.38 -12.38 20.41
N ASP A 336 -6.63 -12.01 20.14
CA ASP A 336 -7.10 -11.72 18.79
C ASP A 336 -6.42 -10.46 18.25
N LEU A 337 -6.29 -9.43 19.11
CA LEU A 337 -5.57 -8.20 18.78
C LEU A 337 -4.09 -8.44 18.48
N LEU A 338 -3.42 -9.20 19.32
CA LEU A 338 -2.03 -9.58 19.10
C LEU A 338 -1.88 -10.41 17.83
N GLY A 339 -2.81 -11.33 17.56
CA GLY A 339 -2.85 -12.10 16.32
C GLY A 339 -2.98 -11.24 15.07
N ALA A 340 -3.86 -10.21 15.10
CA ALA A 340 -4.06 -9.28 13.99
C ALA A 340 -2.80 -8.45 13.64
N PHE A 341 -1.89 -8.28 14.61
CA PHE A 341 -0.60 -7.62 14.43
C PHE A 341 0.58 -8.60 14.44
N MET A 342 0.34 -9.87 14.10
CA MET A 342 1.36 -10.94 13.97
C MET A 342 2.12 -11.28 15.27
N PHE A 343 1.47 -11.14 16.41
CA PHE A 343 1.98 -11.59 17.72
C PHE A 343 1.16 -12.75 18.29
N GLY A 344 0.56 -13.59 17.43
CA GLY A 344 -0.26 -14.73 17.86
C GLY A 344 0.53 -15.88 18.47
N GLY A 345 -0.17 -16.73 19.21
CA GLY A 345 0.37 -17.97 19.79
C GLY A 345 1.56 -17.74 20.74
N GLU A 346 2.58 -18.58 20.62
CA GLU A 346 3.79 -18.54 21.45
C GLU A 346 4.57 -17.21 21.35
N THR A 347 4.37 -16.44 20.27
CA THR A 347 5.04 -15.15 20.09
C THR A 347 4.62 -14.15 21.15
N SER A 348 3.37 -14.21 21.64
CA SER A 348 2.85 -13.31 22.66
C SER A 348 3.56 -13.41 24.02
N GLU A 349 4.21 -14.54 24.30
CA GLU A 349 4.96 -14.80 25.53
C GLU A 349 6.42 -14.32 25.47
N LYS A 350 6.90 -13.88 24.29
CA LYS A 350 8.26 -13.34 24.17
C LYS A 350 8.41 -12.03 24.93
N TYR A 351 9.60 -11.83 25.51
CA TYR A 351 9.95 -10.57 26.16
C TYR A 351 10.19 -9.47 25.13
N VAL A 352 9.83 -8.22 25.46
CA VAL A 352 10.04 -7.05 24.60
C VAL A 352 11.51 -6.87 24.22
N LYS A 353 12.45 -7.21 25.10
CA LYS A 353 13.90 -7.11 24.83
C LYS A 353 14.41 -7.95 23.64
N VAL A 354 13.73 -9.06 23.29
CA VAL A 354 14.15 -9.93 22.18
C VAL A 354 13.50 -9.55 20.85
N LEU A 355 12.61 -8.57 20.84
CA LEU A 355 11.92 -8.11 19.64
C LEU A 355 12.84 -7.28 18.74
N SER A 356 12.67 -7.45 17.44
CA SER A 356 13.25 -6.57 16.43
C SER A 356 12.68 -5.14 16.54
N GLY A 357 13.34 -4.15 15.92
CA GLY A 357 12.86 -2.77 15.92
C GLY A 357 11.45 -2.62 15.34
N GLY A 358 11.14 -3.34 14.26
CA GLY A 358 9.82 -3.35 13.64
C GLY A 358 8.74 -3.97 14.54
N GLU A 359 9.05 -5.08 15.20
CA GLU A 359 8.13 -5.71 16.17
C GLU A 359 7.86 -4.79 17.37
N ARG A 360 8.89 -4.13 17.90
CA ARG A 360 8.72 -3.14 18.98
C ARG A 360 7.82 -1.98 18.54
N SER A 361 7.99 -1.48 17.32
CA SER A 361 7.13 -0.41 16.77
C SER A 361 5.67 -0.87 16.65
N ARG A 362 5.41 -2.08 16.15
CA ARG A 362 4.06 -2.66 16.11
C ARG A 362 3.44 -2.78 17.50
N LEU A 363 4.20 -3.28 18.48
CA LEU A 363 3.72 -3.41 19.85
C LEU A 363 3.39 -2.04 20.48
N ALA A 364 4.24 -1.03 20.25
CA ALA A 364 3.99 0.35 20.71
C ALA A 364 2.72 0.94 20.07
N MET A 365 2.46 0.63 18.78
CA MET A 365 1.23 1.02 18.10
C MET A 365 0.00 0.40 18.75
N ILE A 366 -0.01 -0.91 18.99
CA ILE A 366 -1.12 -1.61 19.67
C ILE A 366 -1.38 -0.97 21.05
N LYS A 367 -0.33 -0.71 21.81
CA LYS A 367 -0.45 -0.07 23.12
C LYS A 367 -1.15 1.28 23.02
N LEU A 368 -0.73 2.13 22.07
CA LEU A 368 -1.33 3.46 21.86
C LEU A 368 -2.82 3.37 21.48
N LEU A 369 -3.19 2.40 20.63
CA LEU A 369 -4.59 2.24 20.20
C LEU A 369 -5.53 1.82 21.34
N LEU A 370 -4.99 1.33 22.45
CA LEU A 370 -5.74 0.96 23.64
C LEU A 370 -5.81 2.07 24.71
N GLU A 371 -5.12 3.20 24.50
CA GLU A 371 -5.16 4.35 25.42
C GLU A 371 -6.42 5.21 25.16
N PRO A 372 -7.05 5.77 26.21
CA PRO A 372 -8.23 6.64 26.06
C PRO A 372 -7.80 8.03 25.58
N VAL A 373 -7.75 8.21 24.26
CA VAL A 373 -7.34 9.46 23.60
C VAL A 373 -8.46 10.02 22.73
N ASN A 374 -8.48 11.34 22.47
CA ASN A 374 -9.42 12.00 21.56
C ASN A 374 -8.76 12.81 20.45
N LEU A 375 -7.43 12.95 20.52
CA LEU A 375 -6.58 13.44 19.43
C LEU A 375 -5.45 12.44 19.20
N LEU A 376 -5.46 11.78 18.05
CA LEU A 376 -4.45 10.81 17.67
C LEU A 376 -3.48 11.47 16.67
N ILE A 377 -2.20 11.43 16.97
CA ILE A 377 -1.13 11.92 16.10
C ILE A 377 -0.22 10.75 15.74
N LEU A 378 -0.15 10.42 14.46
CA LEU A 378 0.62 9.28 13.95
C LEU A 378 1.69 9.79 12.99
N ASP A 379 2.97 9.61 13.36
CA ASP A 379 4.13 9.99 12.52
C ASP A 379 4.74 8.73 11.90
N GLU A 380 4.50 8.54 10.60
CA GLU A 380 4.90 7.38 9.78
C GLU A 380 4.45 6.03 10.39
N PRO A 381 3.14 5.85 10.69
CA PRO A 381 2.64 4.66 11.38
C PRO A 381 2.73 3.38 10.54
N THR A 382 2.83 3.51 9.23
CA THR A 382 2.86 2.40 8.27
C THR A 382 4.24 1.76 8.11
N ASN A 383 5.29 2.44 8.60
CA ASN A 383 6.64 1.90 8.56
C ASN A 383 6.72 0.62 9.39
N HIS A 384 7.27 -0.45 8.82
CA HIS A 384 7.41 -1.78 9.44
C HIS A 384 6.09 -2.53 9.69
N LEU A 385 4.96 -2.07 9.14
CA LEU A 385 3.71 -2.81 9.12
C LEU A 385 3.58 -3.58 7.79
N ASP A 386 3.19 -4.84 7.89
CA ASP A 386 2.75 -5.63 6.74
C ASP A 386 1.37 -5.17 6.25
N ILE A 387 0.99 -5.55 5.05
CA ILE A 387 -0.26 -5.10 4.42
C ILE A 387 -1.49 -5.42 5.27
N PRO A 388 -1.67 -6.63 5.84
CA PRO A 388 -2.80 -6.92 6.72
C PRO A 388 -2.85 -6.02 7.97
N SER A 389 -1.73 -5.80 8.65
CA SER A 389 -1.67 -4.92 9.83
C SER A 389 -1.98 -3.45 9.48
N LYS A 390 -1.58 -2.99 8.29
CA LYS A 390 -1.96 -1.65 7.79
C LYS A 390 -3.47 -1.53 7.61
N GLU A 391 -4.14 -2.55 7.08
CA GLU A 391 -5.59 -2.56 6.90
C GLU A 391 -6.32 -2.55 8.25
N VAL A 392 -5.87 -3.35 9.23
CA VAL A 392 -6.42 -3.32 10.59
C VAL A 392 -6.27 -1.93 11.22
N LEU A 393 -5.09 -1.31 11.09
CA LEU A 393 -4.85 0.05 11.58
C LEU A 393 -5.74 1.08 10.87
N LYS A 394 -5.88 1.00 9.55
CA LYS A 394 -6.72 1.88 8.74
C LYS A 394 -8.18 1.82 9.18
N GLU A 395 -8.74 0.62 9.35
CA GLU A 395 -10.11 0.43 9.81
C GLU A 395 -10.31 0.89 11.27
N ALA A 396 -9.31 0.67 12.13
CA ALA A 396 -9.31 1.20 13.49
C ALA A 396 -9.41 2.73 13.48
N ILE A 397 -8.58 3.43 12.70
CA ILE A 397 -8.61 4.90 12.62
C ILE A 397 -9.91 5.39 11.97
N LYS A 398 -10.47 4.69 10.99
CA LYS A 398 -11.77 5.03 10.40
C LYS A 398 -12.89 5.00 11.45
N SER A 399 -12.89 4.00 12.32
CA SER A 399 -13.87 3.84 13.39
C SER A 399 -13.62 4.75 14.60
N PHE A 400 -12.50 5.46 14.63
CA PHE A 400 -12.16 6.38 15.72
C PHE A 400 -13.01 7.65 15.67
N ASP A 401 -13.77 7.93 16.72
CA ASP A 401 -14.65 9.10 16.83
C ASP A 401 -13.89 10.41 17.12
N GLY A 402 -12.60 10.34 17.46
CA GLY A 402 -11.74 11.48 17.73
C GLY A 402 -11.16 12.11 16.47
N THR A 403 -10.28 13.08 16.68
CA THR A 403 -9.52 13.76 15.63
C THR A 403 -8.21 13.02 15.37
N ALA A 404 -7.82 12.86 14.12
CA ALA A 404 -6.55 12.21 13.78
C ALA A 404 -5.69 13.09 12.86
N ILE A 405 -4.41 13.20 13.18
CA ILE A 405 -3.36 13.78 12.34
C ILE A 405 -2.43 12.66 11.92
N ILE A 406 -2.27 12.45 10.62
CA ILE A 406 -1.50 11.36 10.08
C ILE A 406 -0.41 11.92 9.18
N VAL A 407 0.84 11.72 9.56
CA VAL A 407 1.99 11.97 8.72
C VAL A 407 2.35 10.65 8.06
N SER A 408 2.15 10.51 6.75
CA SER A 408 2.48 9.28 6.05
C SER A 408 2.76 9.54 4.58
N HIS A 409 3.61 8.71 4.00
CA HIS A 409 3.91 8.66 2.57
C HIS A 409 3.16 7.53 1.85
N ASP A 410 2.40 6.71 2.58
CA ASP A 410 1.60 5.61 2.06
C ASP A 410 0.26 6.13 1.52
N ARG A 411 0.17 6.24 0.19
CA ARG A 411 -1.00 6.78 -0.52
C ARG A 411 -2.25 5.95 -0.30
N GLU A 412 -2.10 4.63 -0.29
CA GLU A 412 -3.23 3.71 -0.16
C GLU A 412 -3.75 3.65 1.27
N PHE A 413 -2.86 3.78 2.24
CA PHE A 413 -3.23 3.91 3.64
C PHE A 413 -4.06 5.18 3.89
N LEU A 414 -3.65 6.32 3.29
CA LEU A 414 -4.35 7.60 3.43
C LEU A 414 -5.67 7.66 2.64
N ASP A 415 -5.81 6.85 1.59
CA ASP A 415 -7.01 6.85 0.73
C ASP A 415 -8.26 6.42 1.48
N GLY A 416 -9.33 7.21 1.36
CA GLY A 416 -10.60 6.99 2.06
C GLY A 416 -10.51 7.09 3.59
N LEU A 417 -9.34 7.50 4.14
CA LEU A 417 -9.14 7.73 5.56
C LEU A 417 -9.19 9.23 5.90
N VAL A 418 -8.58 10.07 5.08
CA VAL A 418 -8.48 11.50 5.32
C VAL A 418 -9.42 12.30 4.42
N SER A 419 -9.97 13.38 4.98
CA SER A 419 -10.87 14.32 4.27
C SER A 419 -10.20 15.64 3.92
N LYS A 420 -8.99 15.86 4.42
CA LYS A 420 -8.23 17.10 4.24
C LYS A 420 -6.74 16.79 4.26
N VAL A 421 -5.99 17.46 3.39
CA VAL A 421 -4.54 17.30 3.28
C VAL A 421 -3.87 18.65 3.53
N TYR A 422 -2.87 18.67 4.40
CA TYR A 422 -1.98 19.80 4.60
C TYR A 422 -0.64 19.51 3.95
N GLU A 423 -0.32 20.27 2.92
CA GLU A 423 0.93 20.16 2.16
C GLU A 423 1.99 21.07 2.77
N PHE A 424 3.09 20.48 3.19
CA PHE A 424 4.28 21.17 3.67
C PHE A 424 5.28 21.31 2.51
N GLY A 425 5.63 22.54 2.17
CA GLY A 425 6.57 22.81 1.07
C GLY A 425 7.04 24.25 1.03
N GLY A 426 8.36 24.45 0.80
CA GLY A 426 8.95 25.79 0.69
C GLY A 426 8.76 26.66 1.93
N GLY A 427 8.75 26.08 3.12
CA GLY A 427 8.56 26.78 4.39
C GLY A 427 7.13 27.24 4.67
N LYS A 428 6.16 26.81 3.88
CA LYS A 428 4.72 27.13 4.04
C LYS A 428 3.89 25.85 4.15
N VAL A 429 2.69 26.01 4.69
CA VAL A 429 1.69 24.94 4.77
C VAL A 429 0.46 25.38 3.99
N ARG A 430 -0.01 24.53 3.06
CA ARG A 430 -1.20 24.76 2.25
C ARG A 430 -2.27 23.74 2.59
N GLU A 431 -3.50 24.22 2.74
CA GLU A 431 -4.66 23.36 2.96
C GLU A 431 -5.28 22.94 1.64
N HIS A 432 -5.51 21.64 1.46
CA HIS A 432 -6.24 21.06 0.34
C HIS A 432 -7.43 20.27 0.87
N LEU A 433 -8.62 20.63 0.39
CA LEU A 433 -9.84 19.88 0.69
C LEU A 433 -9.94 18.66 -0.21
N GLY A 434 -10.32 17.53 0.34
CA GLY A 434 -10.43 16.24 -0.36
C GLY A 434 -9.44 15.20 0.13
N GLY A 435 -9.43 14.05 -0.52
CA GLY A 435 -8.55 12.93 -0.21
C GLY A 435 -7.14 13.08 -0.79
N ILE A 436 -6.30 12.08 -0.51
CA ILE A 436 -4.91 12.07 -0.98
C ILE A 436 -4.80 12.06 -2.52
N TYR A 437 -5.67 11.33 -3.21
CA TYR A 437 -5.67 11.29 -4.68
C TYR A 437 -6.17 12.58 -5.33
N ASP A 438 -7.03 13.35 -4.66
CA ASP A 438 -7.45 14.67 -5.12
C ASP A 438 -6.28 15.65 -5.07
N TRP A 439 -5.50 15.60 -3.97
CA TRP A 439 -4.27 16.37 -3.85
C TRP A 439 -3.25 15.98 -4.93
N LEU A 440 -3.01 14.68 -5.16
CA LEU A 440 -2.08 14.21 -6.19
C LEU A 440 -2.46 14.67 -7.60
N ARG A 441 -3.75 14.63 -7.97
CA ARG A 441 -4.22 15.12 -9.27
C ARG A 441 -3.96 16.62 -9.45
N ASN A 442 -4.21 17.38 -8.39
CA ASN A 442 -4.01 18.83 -8.42
C ASN A 442 -2.54 19.21 -8.48
N SER A 443 -1.66 18.53 -7.74
CA SER A 443 -0.21 18.77 -7.75
C SER A 443 0.43 18.44 -9.11
N LEU A 444 -0.03 17.38 -9.80
CA LEU A 444 0.43 17.02 -11.14
C LEU A 444 0.00 18.04 -12.22
N GLN A 445 -1.15 18.71 -12.04
CA GLN A 445 -1.61 19.75 -12.97
C GLN A 445 -0.92 21.10 -12.76
N LEU A 446 -0.38 21.34 -11.57
CA LEU A 446 0.30 22.59 -11.20
C LEU A 446 1.82 22.54 -11.42
N SER A 447 2.40 21.40 -11.78
CA SER A 447 3.80 21.31 -12.20
C SER A 447 3.95 22.07 -13.52
N PRO A 448 4.79 23.14 -13.62
CA PRO A 448 5.06 23.77 -14.90
C PRO A 448 5.66 22.69 -15.82
N LYS A 449 5.07 22.53 -17.00
CA LYS A 449 5.75 21.82 -18.08
C LYS A 449 7.08 22.52 -18.29
N GLU A 450 8.19 21.87 -17.91
CA GLU A 450 9.50 22.30 -18.35
C GLU A 450 9.46 22.35 -19.88
N GLU A 451 9.75 23.53 -20.39
CA GLU A 451 9.85 23.86 -21.79
C GLU A 451 10.78 22.85 -22.49
N SER A 452 10.20 21.95 -23.25
CA SER A 452 10.92 21.31 -24.33
C SER A 452 11.13 22.33 -25.43
N THR A 453 12.27 22.99 -25.38
CA THR A 453 12.75 23.92 -26.39
C THR A 453 13.00 23.19 -27.70
N GLU A 454 12.32 23.69 -28.73
CA GLU A 454 12.71 23.70 -30.14
C GLU A 454 13.01 22.39 -30.89
N ILE A 455 12.10 22.06 -31.79
CA ILE A 455 12.38 21.90 -33.23
C ILE A 455 11.04 22.04 -34.00
N GLY A 456 10.95 23.01 -34.91
CA GLY A 456 9.91 23.01 -35.93
C GLY A 456 9.07 24.28 -36.04
N SER A 457 9.71 25.44 -36.35
CA SER A 457 9.07 26.54 -37.02
C SER A 457 8.60 26.10 -38.42
N LEU A 458 7.33 26.34 -38.70
CA LEU A 458 6.73 26.72 -39.98
C LEU A 458 5.29 26.15 -40.03
N VAL A 459 4.33 26.93 -39.65
CA VAL A 459 3.09 27.20 -40.43
C VAL A 459 2.37 28.41 -39.82
N SER A 460 2.33 29.41 -40.61
CA SER A 460 1.49 30.57 -40.79
C SER A 460 0.34 30.85 -39.82
N SER A 461 0.44 32.09 -39.28
CA SER A 461 -0.63 32.92 -38.74
C SER A 461 -1.84 32.99 -39.66
N ASN A 462 -3.00 32.53 -39.22
CA ASN A 462 -4.33 33.14 -39.40
C ASN A 462 -5.37 32.18 -38.86
N ASP A 463 -5.91 32.50 -37.72
CA ASP A 463 -7.28 32.21 -37.27
C ASP A 463 -7.35 32.25 -35.73
N ARG A 464 -7.18 33.47 -35.22
CA ARG A 464 -7.62 33.78 -33.85
C ARG A 464 -8.80 34.75 -33.95
N LYS A 465 -9.99 34.19 -34.11
CA LYS A 465 -11.28 34.78 -33.68
C LYS A 465 -12.38 33.76 -33.95
N ASN A 466 -13.15 33.43 -32.90
CA ASN A 466 -14.32 32.56 -32.87
C ASN A 466 -14.10 31.11 -32.47
N VAL A 467 -13.78 30.84 -31.19
CA VAL A 467 -14.25 29.66 -30.46
C VAL A 467 -14.28 30.01 -28.96
N SER A 468 -15.33 30.67 -28.52
CA SER A 468 -15.61 30.83 -27.08
C SER A 468 -17.10 30.74 -26.72
N GLU A 469 -17.93 30.17 -27.61
CA GLU A 469 -19.35 29.93 -27.30
C GLU A 469 -19.78 28.60 -27.93
N GLY A 470 -19.47 27.45 -27.33
CA GLY A 470 -19.91 26.16 -27.87
C GLY A 470 -19.51 24.90 -27.08
N LEU A 471 -18.72 25.00 -26.02
CA LEU A 471 -18.21 23.84 -25.29
C LEU A 471 -19.05 23.43 -24.06
N GLY A 472 -20.09 24.16 -23.70
CA GLY A 472 -20.93 23.86 -22.54
C GLY A 472 -22.14 22.94 -22.82
N GLU A 473 -22.70 22.99 -24.02
CA GLU A 473 -23.95 22.26 -24.33
C GLU A 473 -23.73 20.81 -24.82
N ASN A 474 -22.65 20.52 -25.51
CA ASN A 474 -22.35 19.15 -25.98
C ASN A 474 -21.95 18.19 -24.85
N SER A 475 -21.20 18.66 -23.88
CA SER A 475 -20.79 17.84 -22.71
C SER A 475 -21.99 17.43 -21.84
N TYR A 476 -22.98 18.32 -21.66
CA TYR A 476 -24.18 18.01 -20.88
C TYR A 476 -25.13 17.04 -21.60
N ALA A 477 -25.25 17.17 -22.93
CA ALA A 477 -26.06 16.25 -23.74
C ALA A 477 -25.43 14.83 -23.81
N GLU A 478 -24.12 14.74 -23.93
CA GLU A 478 -23.38 13.47 -23.90
C GLU A 478 -23.46 12.78 -22.54
N HIS A 479 -23.30 13.53 -21.45
CA HIS A 479 -23.43 12.99 -20.09
C HIS A 479 -24.86 12.49 -19.80
N LYS A 480 -25.89 13.19 -20.28
CA LYS A 480 -27.29 12.79 -20.17
C LYS A 480 -27.59 11.55 -21.01
N ALA A 481 -27.01 11.44 -22.20
CA ALA A 481 -27.13 10.26 -23.06
C ALA A 481 -26.45 9.04 -22.46
N GLN A 482 -25.28 9.22 -21.84
CA GLN A 482 -24.55 8.14 -21.15
C GLN A 482 -25.32 7.66 -19.91
N GLN A 483 -25.84 8.56 -19.07
CA GLN A 483 -26.68 8.18 -17.93
C GLN A 483 -27.95 7.44 -18.36
N LYS A 484 -28.54 7.78 -19.51
CA LYS A 484 -29.70 7.05 -20.04
C LYS A 484 -29.35 5.63 -20.48
N LYS A 485 -28.15 5.43 -21.05
CA LYS A 485 -27.64 4.09 -21.42
C LYS A 485 -27.38 3.23 -20.17
N ILE A 486 -26.74 3.80 -19.14
CA ILE A 486 -26.47 3.12 -17.86
C ILE A 486 -27.78 2.69 -17.20
N ARG A 487 -28.78 3.57 -17.08
CA ARG A 487 -30.09 3.23 -16.51
C ARG A 487 -30.83 2.15 -17.30
N LYS A 488 -30.65 2.11 -18.63
CA LYS A 488 -31.28 1.07 -19.47
C LYS A 488 -30.59 -0.29 -19.23
N ALA A 489 -29.28 -0.31 -19.12
CA ALA A 489 -28.53 -1.52 -18.82
C ALA A 489 -28.84 -2.05 -17.39
N GLN A 490 -28.93 -1.16 -16.39
CA GLN A 490 -29.33 -1.52 -15.03
C GLN A 490 -30.71 -2.20 -14.99
N ARG A 491 -31.70 -1.62 -15.69
CA ARG A 491 -33.05 -2.24 -15.76
C ARG A 491 -33.03 -3.60 -16.44
N ALA A 492 -32.20 -3.81 -17.45
CA ALA A 492 -32.10 -5.10 -18.13
C ALA A 492 -31.50 -6.17 -17.19
N VAL A 493 -30.52 -5.81 -16.36
CA VAL A 493 -29.95 -6.69 -15.32
C VAL A 493 -31.02 -7.03 -14.27
N GLU A 494 -31.74 -6.04 -13.72
CA GLU A 494 -32.78 -6.21 -12.72
C GLU A 494 -33.94 -7.10 -13.24
N GLU A 495 -34.34 -6.91 -14.51
CA GLU A 495 -35.39 -7.73 -15.14
C GLU A 495 -34.97 -9.20 -15.32
N SER A 496 -33.69 -9.43 -15.69
CA SER A 496 -33.11 -10.76 -15.83
C SER A 496 -32.98 -11.44 -14.46
N GLU A 497 -32.50 -10.76 -13.43
CA GLU A 497 -32.45 -11.26 -12.05
C GLU A 497 -33.84 -11.66 -11.50
N ALA A 498 -34.83 -10.83 -11.76
CA ALA A 498 -36.20 -11.14 -11.34
C ALA A 498 -36.80 -12.38 -12.04
N LYS A 499 -36.38 -12.66 -13.30
CA LYS A 499 -36.79 -13.88 -14.01
C LYS A 499 -36.04 -15.10 -13.48
N ILE A 500 -34.70 -14.99 -13.29
CA ILE A 500 -33.86 -16.05 -12.71
C ILE A 500 -34.46 -16.48 -11.37
N ALA A 501 -34.74 -15.53 -10.48
CA ALA A 501 -35.37 -15.84 -9.17
C ALA A 501 -36.69 -16.58 -9.26
N LYS A 502 -37.54 -16.27 -10.26
CA LYS A 502 -38.79 -16.98 -10.50
C LYS A 502 -38.57 -18.41 -11.01
N LEU A 503 -37.64 -18.59 -11.92
CA LEU A 503 -37.30 -19.91 -12.46
C LEU A 503 -36.66 -20.80 -11.40
N GLU A 504 -35.79 -20.24 -10.54
CA GLU A 504 -35.20 -20.96 -9.40
C GLU A 504 -36.26 -21.37 -8.36
N ALA A 505 -37.22 -20.49 -8.04
CA ALA A 505 -38.33 -20.84 -7.16
C ALA A 505 -39.13 -22.00 -7.74
N ARG A 506 -39.46 -21.97 -9.04
CA ARG A 506 -40.17 -23.03 -9.70
C ARG A 506 -39.38 -24.35 -9.76
N LYS A 507 -38.07 -24.27 -10.00
CA LYS A 507 -37.16 -25.41 -9.95
C LYS A 507 -37.16 -26.06 -8.57
N SER A 508 -37.11 -25.29 -7.50
CA SER A 508 -37.18 -25.78 -6.12
C SER A 508 -38.52 -26.47 -5.79
N GLU A 509 -39.65 -25.96 -6.34
CA GLU A 509 -40.93 -26.63 -6.25
C GLU A 509 -40.97 -28.00 -6.95
N LEU A 510 -40.40 -28.05 -8.18
CA LEU A 510 -40.33 -29.29 -8.94
C LEU A 510 -39.37 -30.30 -8.32
N ASP A 511 -38.24 -29.86 -7.76
CA ASP A 511 -37.32 -30.70 -6.98
C ASP A 511 -38.04 -31.33 -5.77
N ALA A 512 -38.86 -30.56 -5.04
CA ALA A 512 -39.64 -31.05 -3.91
C ALA A 512 -40.75 -32.04 -4.34
N LEU A 513 -41.30 -31.90 -5.55
CA LEU A 513 -42.30 -32.82 -6.11
C LEU A 513 -41.65 -34.11 -6.60
N LEU A 514 -40.49 -34.06 -7.24
CA LEU A 514 -39.73 -35.21 -7.73
C LEU A 514 -39.13 -36.08 -6.62
N LEU A 515 -38.88 -35.49 -5.43
CA LEU A 515 -38.42 -36.22 -4.24
C LEU A 515 -39.50 -37.14 -3.64
N LYS A 516 -40.76 -37.01 -4.05
CA LYS A 516 -41.84 -37.90 -3.58
C LYS A 516 -41.81 -39.21 -4.38
N PRO A 517 -41.83 -40.39 -3.71
CA PRO A 517 -41.75 -41.69 -4.39
C PRO A 517 -42.84 -41.94 -5.43
N GLU A 518 -44.01 -41.30 -5.28
CA GLU A 518 -45.18 -41.42 -6.17
C GLU A 518 -44.95 -40.72 -7.52
N ASN A 519 -44.06 -39.70 -7.59
CA ASN A 519 -43.86 -38.87 -8.76
C ASN A 519 -42.48 -39.14 -9.46
N ALA A 520 -41.68 -40.06 -8.93
CA ALA A 520 -40.33 -40.34 -9.43
C ALA A 520 -40.31 -40.93 -10.86
N SER A 521 -41.43 -41.42 -11.40
CA SER A 521 -41.57 -41.98 -12.75
C SER A 521 -42.45 -41.13 -13.66
N ASP A 522 -42.79 -39.92 -13.25
CA ASP A 522 -43.66 -39.03 -14.05
C ASP A 522 -42.82 -38.30 -15.11
N MET A 523 -42.97 -38.74 -16.37
CA MET A 523 -42.24 -38.22 -17.53
C MET A 523 -42.60 -36.77 -17.86
N GLU A 524 -43.79 -36.29 -17.46
CA GLU A 524 -44.18 -34.89 -17.69
C GLU A 524 -43.41 -33.94 -16.75
N LEU A 525 -43.27 -34.30 -15.47
CA LEU A 525 -42.50 -33.52 -14.49
C LEU A 525 -41.01 -33.50 -14.80
N VAL A 526 -40.43 -34.60 -15.30
CA VAL A 526 -39.03 -34.67 -15.73
C VAL A 526 -38.80 -33.81 -16.97
N THR A 527 -39.77 -33.79 -17.89
CA THR A 527 -39.67 -32.96 -19.09
C THR A 527 -39.79 -31.47 -18.75
N GLU A 528 -40.71 -31.10 -17.84
CA GLU A 528 -40.87 -29.74 -17.32
C GLU A 528 -39.57 -29.29 -16.62
N TYR A 529 -38.96 -30.11 -15.79
CA TYR A 529 -37.70 -29.83 -15.09
C TYR A 529 -36.57 -29.58 -16.08
N THR A 530 -36.42 -30.42 -17.11
CA THR A 530 -35.38 -30.30 -18.12
C THR A 530 -35.52 -29.00 -18.93
N ASN A 531 -36.77 -28.65 -19.31
CA ASN A 531 -37.04 -27.40 -20.02
C ASN A 531 -36.76 -26.18 -19.15
N LEU A 532 -37.18 -26.23 -17.88
CA LEU A 532 -36.92 -25.15 -16.94
C LEU A 532 -35.44 -24.93 -16.67
N GLN A 533 -34.65 -26.02 -16.61
CA GLN A 533 -33.22 -25.92 -16.45
C GLN A 533 -32.55 -25.25 -17.67
N ARG A 534 -33.02 -25.58 -18.87
CA ARG A 534 -32.52 -24.93 -20.10
C ARG A 534 -32.91 -23.45 -20.15
N GLU A 535 -34.13 -23.10 -19.77
CA GLU A 535 -34.58 -21.69 -19.68
C GLU A 535 -33.76 -20.90 -18.65
N LEU A 536 -33.39 -21.52 -17.53
CA LEU A 536 -32.57 -20.92 -16.49
C LEU A 536 -31.15 -20.68 -16.97
N ASP A 537 -30.54 -21.63 -17.71
CA ASP A 537 -29.23 -21.47 -18.31
C ASP A 537 -29.22 -20.36 -19.37
N GLU A 538 -30.27 -20.30 -20.24
CA GLU A 538 -30.40 -19.25 -21.25
C GLU A 538 -30.57 -17.84 -20.62
N GLU A 539 -31.27 -17.73 -19.49
CA GLU A 539 -31.49 -16.45 -18.82
C GLU A 539 -30.23 -16.02 -18.00
N ASN A 540 -29.47 -16.97 -17.46
CA ASN A 540 -28.15 -16.71 -16.87
C ASN A 540 -27.15 -16.19 -17.88
N ASP A 541 -27.11 -16.74 -19.09
CA ASP A 541 -26.26 -16.24 -20.17
C ASP A 541 -26.63 -14.80 -20.57
N LYS A 542 -27.91 -14.46 -20.62
CA LYS A 542 -28.37 -13.09 -20.90
C LYS A 542 -27.99 -12.14 -19.76
N TRP A 543 -28.16 -12.57 -18.52
CA TRP A 543 -27.76 -11.79 -17.35
C TRP A 543 -26.24 -11.46 -17.40
N MET A 544 -25.41 -12.43 -17.74
CA MET A 544 -23.97 -12.26 -17.88
C MET A 544 -23.62 -11.20 -18.93
N ILE A 545 -24.27 -11.25 -20.10
CA ILE A 545 -24.08 -10.26 -21.17
C ILE A 545 -24.52 -8.85 -20.72
N PHE A 546 -25.66 -8.72 -20.04
CA PHE A 546 -26.15 -7.43 -19.57
C PHE A 546 -25.29 -6.86 -18.43
N SER A 547 -24.78 -7.70 -17.55
CA SER A 547 -23.86 -7.34 -16.48
C SER A 547 -22.53 -6.83 -17.04
N GLU A 548 -21.97 -7.52 -18.04
CA GLU A 548 -20.75 -7.08 -18.73
C GLU A 548 -20.94 -5.76 -19.47
N GLN A 549 -22.09 -5.56 -20.14
CA GLN A 549 -22.43 -4.27 -20.76
C GLN A 549 -22.56 -3.13 -19.74
N LEU A 550 -23.12 -3.41 -18.57
CA LEU A 550 -23.22 -2.44 -17.49
C LEU A 550 -21.85 -2.05 -16.93
N GLU A 551 -20.97 -3.02 -16.77
CA GLU A 551 -19.58 -2.74 -16.35
C GLU A 551 -18.80 -1.91 -17.38
N GLN A 552 -18.96 -2.20 -18.68
CA GLN A 552 -18.31 -1.41 -19.74
C GLN A 552 -18.83 0.04 -19.82
N LEU A 553 -20.09 0.27 -19.45
CA LEU A 553 -20.67 1.62 -19.43
C LEU A 553 -20.32 2.41 -18.15
N ASN A 554 -19.89 1.73 -17.09
CA ASN A 554 -19.46 2.34 -15.83
C ASN A 554 -17.93 2.59 -15.76
N LYS A 555 -17.16 2.02 -16.69
CA LYS A 555 -15.73 2.33 -16.92
C LYS A 555 -15.61 3.56 -17.81
#